data_7f053c919980095e1b4e347fedfa87d3
#
_entry.id   7f053c919980095e1b4e347fedfa87d3
#
_cell.length_a   1.000
_cell.length_b   1.000
_cell.length_c   1.000
_cell.angle_alpha   90.00
_cell.angle_beta   90.00
_cell.angle_gamma   90.00
#
_symmetry.space_group_name_H-M   'P 1'
#
loop_
_entity.id
_entity.type
_entity.pdbx_description
1 polymer ?
#
loop_
_entity_poly.entity_id
_entity_poly.type
_entity_poly.pdbx_seq_one_letter_code
_entity_poly.pdbx_strand_id
1 'polypeptide(L)'
;VASKQSIADSDPSTWNPELDAVTAAPKHHKVLFENERVRVLEVTLEPQDEEPIHHHRWPSVFVLDQIQPPVHDISPDGTQLPPNRDVIKALESWNGKGCLVVHMAPQPAGRVLNASTTALHGIRIEMKNN
;
A
#
# COMPACT_ATOMS: atom_id res chain seq x y z
N VAL A 1 -9.04 -4.40 31.37
CA VAL A 1 -8.80 -3.30 30.46
C VAL A 1 -9.24 -3.71 29.08
N ALA A 2 -10.13 -2.92 28.55
CA ALA A 2 -10.41 -3.10 27.14
C ALA A 2 -9.08 -3.00 26.37
N SER A 3 -8.76 -4.00 25.62
CA SER A 3 -7.58 -3.93 24.79
C SER A 3 -7.73 -2.75 23.85
N LYS A 4 -6.67 -1.98 23.69
CA LYS A 4 -6.68 -0.94 22.70
C LYS A 4 -6.85 -1.58 21.34
N GLN A 5 -7.82 -1.10 20.59
CA GLN A 5 -7.95 -1.51 19.21
C GLN A 5 -6.68 -1.09 18.48
N SER A 6 -6.03 -2.02 17.79
CA SER A 6 -4.86 -1.68 17.00
C SER A 6 -5.31 -0.76 15.86
N ILE A 7 -4.39 0.07 15.37
CA ILE A 7 -4.72 0.97 14.28
C ILE A 7 -5.16 0.19 13.03
N ALA A 8 -4.63 -1.01 12.86
CA ALA A 8 -5.00 -1.88 11.74
C ALA A 8 -6.47 -2.33 11.82
N ASP A 9 -7.03 -2.37 13.04
CA ASP A 9 -8.42 -2.79 13.27
C ASP A 9 -9.38 -1.61 13.35
N SER A 10 -8.87 -0.38 13.27
CA SER A 10 -9.74 0.79 13.35
C SER A 10 -10.53 0.97 12.06
N ASP A 11 -11.65 1.67 12.15
CA ASP A 11 -12.48 1.97 10.99
C ASP A 11 -11.74 2.91 10.04
N PRO A 12 -11.45 2.47 8.81
CA PRO A 12 -10.71 3.32 7.86
C PRO A 12 -11.35 4.67 7.59
N SER A 13 -12.67 4.78 7.73
CA SER A 13 -13.36 6.06 7.51
C SER A 13 -12.99 7.11 8.55
N THR A 14 -12.42 6.70 9.69
CA THR A 14 -12.00 7.60 10.75
C THR A 14 -10.56 8.07 10.59
N TRP A 15 -9.82 7.54 9.63
CA TRP A 15 -8.42 7.89 9.45
C TRP A 15 -8.27 9.32 8.93
N ASN A 16 -7.16 9.95 9.32
CA ASN A 16 -6.88 11.33 8.92
C ASN A 16 -6.81 11.48 7.41
N PRO A 17 -7.72 12.23 6.78
CA PRO A 17 -7.70 12.37 5.31
C PRO A 17 -6.44 13.04 4.78
N GLU A 18 -5.70 13.78 5.60
CA GLU A 18 -4.44 14.39 5.18
C GLU A 18 -3.35 13.35 4.95
N LEU A 19 -3.51 12.15 5.50
CA LEU A 19 -2.56 11.05 5.33
C LEU A 19 -2.98 10.10 4.20
N ASP A 20 -4.05 10.40 3.47
CA ASP A 20 -4.39 9.62 2.28
C ASP A 20 -3.21 9.62 1.30
N ALA A 21 -2.98 8.48 0.67
CA ALA A 21 -1.81 8.28 -0.18
C ALA A 21 -1.58 9.37 -1.22
N VAL A 22 -2.65 9.81 -1.88
CA VAL A 22 -2.53 10.85 -2.92
C VAL A 22 -2.20 12.21 -2.31
N THR A 23 -2.71 12.49 -1.11
CA THR A 23 -2.46 13.76 -0.43
C THR A 23 -1.09 13.78 0.22
N ALA A 24 -0.72 12.70 0.91
CA ALA A 24 0.51 12.66 1.71
C ALA A 24 1.74 12.23 0.89
N ALA A 25 1.56 11.41 -0.14
CA ALA A 25 2.66 10.87 -0.93
C ALA A 25 2.38 11.01 -2.44
N PRO A 26 2.14 12.22 -2.93
CA PRO A 26 1.74 12.42 -4.33
C PRO A 26 2.84 12.05 -5.33
N LYS A 27 4.10 12.10 -4.94
CA LYS A 27 5.20 11.71 -5.82
C LYS A 27 5.17 10.23 -6.18
N HIS A 28 4.57 9.42 -5.32
CA HIS A 28 4.57 7.96 -5.45
C HIS A 28 3.23 7.41 -5.89
N HIS A 29 2.20 8.24 -5.93
CA HIS A 29 0.83 7.83 -6.22
C HIS A 29 0.20 8.79 -7.22
N LYS A 30 0.25 8.43 -8.50
CA LYS A 30 -0.33 9.25 -9.56
C LYS A 30 -1.74 8.76 -9.86
N VAL A 31 -2.72 9.65 -9.77
CA VAL A 31 -4.10 9.30 -10.13
C VAL A 31 -4.21 9.20 -11.64
N LEU A 32 -4.53 8.02 -12.13
CA LEU A 32 -4.75 7.77 -13.55
C LEU A 32 -6.21 7.92 -13.92
N PHE A 33 -7.09 7.56 -13.00
CA PHE A 33 -8.53 7.62 -13.20
C PHE A 33 -9.23 7.60 -11.84
N GLU A 34 -10.32 8.34 -11.73
CA GLU A 34 -11.11 8.33 -10.50
C GLU A 34 -12.56 8.64 -10.82
N ASN A 35 -13.46 7.87 -10.20
CA ASN A 35 -14.88 8.15 -10.21
C ASN A 35 -15.43 7.83 -8.82
N GLU A 36 -16.75 7.75 -8.69
CA GLU A 36 -17.39 7.50 -7.40
C GLU A 36 -17.16 6.08 -6.88
N ARG A 37 -16.71 5.15 -7.72
CA ARG A 37 -16.55 3.74 -7.36
C ARG A 37 -15.12 3.30 -7.20
N VAL A 38 -14.20 3.88 -7.98
CA VAL A 38 -12.80 3.45 -7.99
C VAL A 38 -11.88 4.64 -8.08
N ARG A 39 -10.67 4.44 -7.56
CA ARG A 39 -9.55 5.35 -7.80
C ARG A 39 -8.38 4.50 -8.26
N VAL A 40 -7.88 4.77 -9.46
CA VAL A 40 -6.79 4.00 -10.06
C VAL A 40 -5.52 4.81 -9.95
N LEU A 41 -4.52 4.23 -9.29
CA LEU A 41 -3.23 4.88 -9.03
C LEU A 41 -2.11 4.15 -9.74
N GLU A 42 -1.22 4.90 -10.37
CA GLU A 42 0.09 4.36 -10.70
C GLU A 42 1.01 4.60 -9.51
N VAL A 43 1.63 3.53 -9.04
CA VAL A 43 2.50 3.55 -7.87
C VAL A 43 3.93 3.26 -8.31
N THR A 44 4.84 4.15 -7.94
CA THR A 44 6.26 4.00 -8.27
C THR A 44 7.10 4.34 -7.04
N LEU A 45 8.03 3.45 -6.70
CA LEU A 45 8.95 3.67 -5.60
C LEU A 45 10.35 3.22 -6.05
N GLU A 46 11.24 4.20 -6.24
CA GLU A 46 12.58 3.93 -6.74
C GLU A 46 13.42 3.15 -5.73
N PRO A 47 14.51 2.50 -6.18
CA PRO A 47 15.40 1.80 -5.25
C PRO A 47 15.91 2.74 -4.16
N GLN A 48 15.90 2.25 -2.92
CA GLN A 48 16.37 2.96 -1.73
C GLN A 48 15.54 4.17 -1.35
N ASP A 49 14.39 4.38 -2.01
CA ASP A 49 13.49 5.47 -1.67
C ASP A 49 12.46 5.02 -0.65
N GLU A 50 12.01 5.97 0.16
CA GLU A 50 11.02 5.75 1.21
C GLU A 50 9.85 6.71 1.00
N GLU A 51 8.64 6.17 1.02
CA GLU A 51 7.45 7.01 0.90
C GLU A 51 7.18 7.78 2.19
N PRO A 52 6.61 8.99 2.10
CA PRO A 52 6.07 9.65 3.28
C PRO A 52 4.98 8.82 3.94
N ILE A 53 4.75 9.04 5.24
CA ILE A 53 3.68 8.37 5.97
C ILE A 53 2.34 8.64 5.27
N HIS A 54 1.62 7.58 4.97
CA HIS A 54 0.31 7.66 4.32
C HIS A 54 -0.50 6.40 4.60
N HIS A 55 -1.79 6.44 4.31
CA HIS A 55 -2.66 5.27 4.41
C HIS A 55 -3.42 5.06 3.11
N HIS A 56 -4.00 3.86 2.97
CA HIS A 56 -4.95 3.51 1.92
C HIS A 56 -6.22 3.06 2.61
N ARG A 57 -7.22 3.91 2.65
CA ARG A 57 -8.44 3.64 3.42
C ARG A 57 -9.40 2.68 2.74
N TRP A 58 -9.21 2.42 1.47
CA TRP A 58 -10.08 1.51 0.72
C TRP A 58 -9.38 0.20 0.43
N PRO A 59 -10.15 -0.91 0.38
CA PRO A 59 -9.56 -2.14 -0.14
C PRO A 59 -9.15 -1.94 -1.60
N SER A 60 -8.14 -2.68 -2.04
CA SER A 60 -7.62 -2.49 -3.38
C SER A 60 -7.14 -3.80 -3.99
N VAL A 61 -7.04 -3.77 -5.32
CA VAL A 61 -6.31 -4.76 -6.09
C VAL A 61 -5.05 -4.08 -6.59
N PHE A 62 -3.89 -4.58 -6.20
CA PHE A 62 -2.61 -4.03 -6.61
C PHE A 62 -1.98 -4.95 -7.63
N VAL A 63 -1.80 -4.46 -8.86
CA VAL A 63 -1.20 -5.21 -9.96
C VAL A 63 0.23 -4.71 -10.12
N LEU A 64 1.18 -5.51 -9.65
CA LEU A 64 2.60 -5.15 -9.66
C LEU A 64 3.26 -5.79 -10.87
N ASP A 65 3.80 -4.96 -11.77
CA ASP A 65 4.57 -5.44 -12.91
C ASP A 65 6.06 -5.47 -12.61
N GLN A 66 6.48 -4.82 -11.52
CA GLN A 66 7.87 -4.83 -11.12
C GLN A 66 7.99 -4.71 -9.60
N ILE A 67 8.51 -5.74 -8.98
CA ILE A 67 8.80 -5.76 -7.55
C ILE A 67 9.92 -6.75 -7.30
N GLN A 68 10.83 -6.37 -6.41
CA GLN A 68 11.92 -7.25 -5.97
C GLN A 68 12.12 -7.04 -4.48
N PRO A 69 12.19 -8.12 -3.69
CA PRO A 69 12.53 -7.98 -2.27
C PRO A 69 13.96 -7.46 -2.09
N PRO A 70 14.27 -6.81 -0.96
CA PRO A 70 13.35 -6.56 0.15
C PRO A 70 12.62 -5.24 0.02
N VAL A 71 11.35 -5.25 0.44
CA VAL A 71 10.53 -4.05 0.58
C VAL A 71 9.97 -4.09 1.99
N HIS A 72 10.15 -3.01 2.74
CA HIS A 72 9.80 -2.97 4.16
C HIS A 72 8.64 -2.03 4.43
N ASP A 73 7.69 -2.49 5.22
CA ASP A 73 6.64 -1.64 5.78
C ASP A 73 7.10 -1.14 7.13
N ILE A 74 6.97 0.17 7.35
CA ILE A 74 7.46 0.84 8.56
C ILE A 74 6.29 1.60 9.17
N SER A 75 6.04 1.37 10.47
CA SER A 75 4.98 2.07 11.17
C SER A 75 5.34 3.54 11.37
N PRO A 76 4.36 4.40 11.74
CA PRO A 76 4.65 5.83 11.94
C PRO A 76 5.72 6.10 12.98
N ASP A 77 5.89 5.21 13.97
CA ASP A 77 6.92 5.38 14.99
C ASP A 77 8.31 4.90 14.55
N GLY A 78 8.45 4.45 13.30
CA GLY A 78 9.71 3.99 12.76
C GLY A 78 10.00 2.50 12.93
N THR A 79 9.09 1.75 13.52
CA THR A 79 9.27 0.31 13.70
C THR A 79 9.04 -0.42 12.38
N GLN A 80 9.99 -1.27 12.00
CA GLN A 80 9.79 -2.13 10.85
C GLN A 80 8.77 -3.20 11.18
N LEU A 81 7.73 -3.29 10.36
CA LEU A 81 6.64 -4.23 10.55
C LEU A 81 6.98 -5.58 9.93
N PRO A 82 6.30 -6.67 10.37
CA PRO A 82 6.39 -7.93 9.64
C PRO A 82 5.94 -7.76 8.20
N PRO A 83 6.36 -8.64 7.27
CA PRO A 83 5.89 -8.58 5.90
C PRO A 83 4.37 -8.57 5.81
N ASN A 84 3.86 -7.81 4.86
CA ASN A 84 2.42 -7.67 4.68
C ASN A 84 1.78 -9.02 4.34
N ARG A 85 0.75 -9.38 5.09
CA ARG A 85 0.08 -10.67 4.95
C ARG A 85 -0.51 -10.88 3.56
N ASP A 86 -1.13 -9.84 3.00
CA ASP A 86 -1.75 -9.94 1.68
C ASP A 86 -0.70 -10.16 0.60
N VAL A 87 0.45 -9.51 0.72
CA VAL A 87 1.55 -9.69 -0.23
C VAL A 87 2.14 -11.10 -0.12
N ILE A 88 2.33 -11.60 1.10
CA ILE A 88 2.83 -12.97 1.29
C ILE A 88 1.88 -13.96 0.65
N LYS A 89 0.59 -13.81 0.87
CA LYS A 89 -0.41 -14.71 0.31
C LYS A 89 -0.37 -14.69 -1.23
N ALA A 90 -0.22 -13.52 -1.83
CA ALA A 90 -0.12 -13.39 -3.27
C ALA A 90 1.15 -14.06 -3.81
N LEU A 91 2.28 -13.88 -3.12
CA LEU A 91 3.53 -14.49 -3.52
C LEU A 91 3.48 -16.03 -3.47
N GLU A 92 2.76 -16.58 -2.52
CA GLU A 92 2.60 -18.03 -2.39
C GLU A 92 1.87 -18.63 -3.59
N SER A 93 0.99 -17.87 -4.21
CA SER A 93 0.20 -18.33 -5.36
C SER A 93 0.83 -17.96 -6.70
N TRP A 94 1.87 -17.12 -6.69
CA TRP A 94 2.45 -16.59 -7.91
C TRP A 94 3.45 -17.56 -8.51
N ASN A 95 3.39 -17.72 -9.83
CA ASN A 95 4.31 -18.63 -10.53
C ASN A 95 5.62 -17.95 -10.96
N GLY A 96 5.83 -16.69 -10.57
CA GLY A 96 7.03 -15.93 -10.91
C GLY A 96 7.02 -15.32 -12.29
N LYS A 97 5.91 -15.44 -13.01
CA LYS A 97 5.79 -14.88 -14.37
C LYS A 97 4.65 -13.90 -14.43
N GLY A 98 4.82 -12.84 -15.23
CA GLY A 98 3.81 -11.80 -15.38
C GLY A 98 3.65 -10.97 -14.12
N CYS A 99 2.53 -10.27 -14.03
CA CYS A 99 2.26 -9.39 -12.91
C CYS A 99 1.90 -10.17 -11.66
N LEU A 100 2.31 -9.64 -10.51
CA LEU A 100 1.87 -10.12 -9.21
C LEU A 100 0.59 -9.36 -8.85
N VAL A 101 -0.50 -10.07 -8.60
CA VAL A 101 -1.78 -9.45 -8.24
C VAL A 101 -2.03 -9.67 -6.75
N VAL A 102 -2.19 -8.58 -6.01
CA VAL A 102 -2.39 -8.60 -4.57
C VAL A 102 -3.75 -8.00 -4.23
N HIS A 103 -4.58 -8.77 -3.52
CA HIS A 103 -5.82 -8.25 -2.95
C HIS A 103 -5.51 -7.71 -1.58
N MET A 104 -5.62 -6.40 -1.40
CA MET A 104 -5.19 -5.74 -0.18
C MET A 104 -6.36 -5.19 0.60
N ALA A 105 -6.38 -5.50 1.89
CA ALA A 105 -7.28 -4.84 2.84
C ALA A 105 -6.86 -3.37 2.99
N PRO A 106 -7.72 -2.51 3.54
CA PRO A 106 -7.32 -1.15 3.87
C PRO A 106 -6.03 -1.17 4.70
N GLN A 107 -5.12 -0.25 4.39
CA GLN A 107 -3.82 -0.20 5.06
C GLN A 107 -3.73 1.04 5.94
N PRO A 108 -3.50 0.88 7.25
CA PRO A 108 -3.32 2.03 8.14
C PRO A 108 -2.06 2.80 7.83
N ALA A 109 -1.94 3.99 8.41
CA ALA A 109 -0.81 4.87 8.15
C ALA A 109 0.52 4.19 8.44
N GLY A 110 1.45 4.38 7.53
CA GLY A 110 2.79 3.86 7.57
C GLY A 110 3.55 4.31 6.35
N ARG A 111 4.76 3.82 6.20
CA ARG A 111 5.57 4.13 5.03
C ARG A 111 6.21 2.87 4.50
N VAL A 112 6.61 2.92 3.24
CA VAL A 112 7.25 1.79 2.58
C VAL A 112 8.65 2.21 2.16
N LEU A 113 9.63 1.37 2.49
CA LEU A 113 11.02 1.55 2.05
C LEU A 113 11.32 0.47 1.01
N ASN A 114 11.73 0.89 -0.18
CA ASN A 114 12.20 -0.04 -1.19
C ASN A 114 13.70 -0.26 -0.99
N ALA A 115 14.07 -1.30 -0.27
CA ALA A 115 15.47 -1.61 0.01
C ALA A 115 16.10 -2.51 -1.06
N SER A 116 15.41 -2.69 -2.18
CA SER A 116 15.93 -3.50 -3.30
C SER A 116 16.73 -2.63 -4.28
N THR A 117 17.23 -3.26 -5.32
CA THR A 117 17.97 -2.59 -6.40
C THR A 117 17.07 -2.30 -7.61
N THR A 118 15.80 -2.60 -7.52
CA THR A 118 14.84 -2.48 -8.63
C THR A 118 13.67 -1.61 -8.17
N ALA A 119 13.20 -0.71 -9.04
CA ALA A 119 12.03 0.09 -8.71
C ALA A 119 10.81 -0.80 -8.50
N LEU A 120 9.98 -0.44 -7.54
CA LEU A 120 8.66 -1.02 -7.38
C LEU A 120 7.70 -0.25 -8.27
N HIS A 121 6.92 -0.95 -9.08
CA HIS A 121 5.95 -0.30 -9.96
C HIS A 121 4.71 -1.16 -10.10
N GLY A 122 3.57 -0.51 -10.09
CA GLY A 122 2.31 -1.20 -10.31
C GLY A 122 1.15 -0.25 -10.43
N ILE A 123 0.00 -0.84 -10.68
CA ILE A 123 -1.28 -0.13 -10.74
C ILE A 123 -2.13 -0.60 -9.56
N ARG A 124 -2.58 0.34 -8.76
CA ARG A 124 -3.40 0.06 -7.59
C ARG A 124 -4.82 0.56 -7.86
N ILE A 125 -5.76 -0.38 -7.82
CA ILE A 125 -7.16 -0.07 -8.05
C ILE A 125 -7.85 -0.09 -6.69
N GLU A 126 -8.14 1.11 -6.18
CA GLU A 126 -8.81 1.27 -4.89
C GLU A 126 -10.31 1.23 -5.12
N MET A 127 -10.99 0.40 -4.35
CA MET A 127 -12.43 0.21 -4.49
C MET A 127 -13.14 1.00 -3.40
N LYS A 128 -13.76 2.12 -3.80
CA LYS A 128 -14.49 2.97 -2.87
C LYS A 128 -15.77 2.25 -2.46
N ASN A 129 -15.92 2.08 -1.17
CA ASN A 129 -17.13 1.46 -0.64
C ASN A 129 -18.25 2.48 -0.57
N ASN A 130 -19.41 1.99 -0.84
CA ASN A 130 -20.63 2.78 -0.69
C ASN A 130 -21.35 2.36 0.57
#